data_959c65f930b69519a0d1fa91f9ad205f
#
_entry.id   959c65f930b69519a0d1fa91f9ad205f
#
_cell.length_a   1.000
_cell.length_b   1.000
_cell.length_c   1.000
_cell.angle_alpha   90.00
_cell.angle_beta   90.00
_cell.angle_gamma   90.00
#
_symmetry.space_group_name_H-M   'P 1'
#
loop_
_entity.id
_entity.type
_entity.pdbx_description
1 polymer ?
#
loop_
_entity_poly.entity_id
_entity_poly.type
_entity_poly.pdbx_seq_one_letter_code
_entity_poly.pdbx_strand_id
1 'polypeptide(L)'
;MKQTLLITLLSFFLFSAVAQDHFAPLDQWLERETPQMGGRAVLLIYKDDKLVYSNSENALTRRQKMAGRWMARRQKKEVNLDDFTPNSKIPVASCSKWLSAALVMTFVDEGKLQLSDTVGRYLPVLSQQGKGQITIRQCLSHLTGIKAPELKESLQQMKNISSMEEAIQQIAQMPVEGAPGTVFRYSNVGLQIAGAVIEKISGKSFEQLFADRLAKPLNMKQTDFGSKAVALPAGGASSTASDYMNFLVMILHKGQFNGQQILSAASVAEMQKNLVTDQVRIAYSPAEAGFTIGYALGEWVMEKGTEGSRTVSSPGLFGSFPWVDKEKGYCAILLCMSIKPEGRHERYQELKKLVDSLL
;
A
#
# COMPACT_ATOMS: atom_id res chain seq x y z
N MET A 1 -35.37 35.74 -21.07
CA MET A 1 -34.38 35.38 -20.05
C MET A 1 -34.76 34.20 -19.14
N LYS A 2 -36.04 33.90 -18.89
CA LYS A 2 -36.44 32.77 -18.00
C LYS A 2 -36.39 31.37 -18.66
N GLN A 3 -36.47 31.24 -19.99
CA GLN A 3 -36.42 29.96 -20.68
C GLN A 3 -34.99 29.39 -20.84
N THR A 4 -33.97 30.23 -20.96
CA THR A 4 -32.56 29.80 -21.10
C THR A 4 -32.01 29.23 -19.79
N LEU A 5 -32.49 29.68 -18.64
CA LEU A 5 -32.06 29.21 -17.32
C LEU A 5 -32.60 27.80 -16.99
N LEU A 6 -33.80 27.49 -17.51
CA LEU A 6 -34.42 26.16 -17.29
C LEU A 6 -33.77 25.06 -18.09
N ILE A 7 -33.29 25.35 -19.30
CA ILE A 7 -32.59 24.39 -20.16
C ILE A 7 -31.20 24.05 -19.60
N THR A 8 -30.49 25.02 -19.00
CA THR A 8 -29.17 24.79 -18.40
C THR A 8 -29.27 23.97 -17.10
N LEU A 9 -30.32 24.16 -16.31
CA LEU A 9 -30.55 23.32 -15.12
C LEU A 9 -30.95 21.88 -15.48
N LEU A 10 -31.77 21.70 -16.51
CA LEU A 10 -32.18 20.34 -16.96
C LEU A 10 -31.01 19.55 -17.56
N SER A 11 -30.09 20.20 -18.29
CA SER A 11 -28.91 19.57 -18.83
C SER A 11 -27.91 19.14 -17.73
N PHE A 12 -27.80 19.91 -16.65
CA PHE A 12 -26.95 19.53 -15.51
C PHE A 12 -27.52 18.34 -14.74
N PHE A 13 -28.83 18.23 -14.57
CA PHE A 13 -29.49 17.07 -13.94
C PHE A 13 -29.42 15.82 -14.80
N LEU A 14 -29.54 15.96 -16.11
CA LEU A 14 -29.42 14.81 -17.04
C LEU A 14 -27.99 14.27 -17.09
N PHE A 15 -26.95 15.13 -17.06
CA PHE A 15 -25.55 14.69 -17.01
C PHE A 15 -25.20 13.94 -15.70
N SER A 16 -25.76 14.38 -14.57
CA SER A 16 -25.57 13.68 -13.30
C SER A 16 -26.26 12.33 -13.25
N ALA A 17 -27.47 12.19 -13.81
CA ALA A 17 -28.22 10.94 -13.86
C ALA A 17 -27.56 9.89 -14.79
N VAL A 18 -27.04 10.31 -15.94
CA VAL A 18 -26.36 9.42 -16.89
C VAL A 18 -25.02 8.94 -16.34
N ALA A 19 -24.28 9.80 -15.61
CA ALA A 19 -23.02 9.41 -14.99
C ALA A 19 -23.23 8.39 -13.84
N GLN A 20 -24.34 8.50 -13.11
CA GLN A 20 -24.67 7.59 -12.02
C GLN A 20 -25.08 6.21 -12.53
N ASP A 21 -25.75 6.12 -13.69
CA ASP A 21 -26.13 4.85 -14.31
C ASP A 21 -24.93 4.08 -14.89
N HIS A 22 -23.89 4.80 -15.36
CA HIS A 22 -22.69 4.18 -15.93
C HIS A 22 -21.91 3.32 -14.94
N PHE A 23 -21.82 3.72 -13.67
CA PHE A 23 -21.12 3.02 -12.60
C PHE A 23 -22.03 2.11 -11.75
N ALA A 24 -23.30 1.95 -12.08
CA ALA A 24 -24.22 1.06 -11.38
C ALA A 24 -23.69 -0.38 -11.18
N PRO A 25 -22.92 -0.99 -12.13
CA PRO A 25 -22.30 -2.29 -11.90
C PRO A 25 -21.30 -2.30 -10.72
N LEU A 26 -20.61 -1.20 -10.43
CA LEU A 26 -19.73 -1.09 -9.26
C LEU A 26 -20.52 -1.00 -7.95
N ASP A 27 -21.65 -0.28 -7.95
CA ASP A 27 -22.53 -0.21 -6.78
C ASP A 27 -23.07 -1.61 -6.45
N GLN A 28 -23.53 -2.36 -7.44
CA GLN A 28 -24.01 -3.74 -7.29
C GLN A 28 -22.89 -4.68 -6.80
N TRP A 29 -21.67 -4.51 -7.30
CA TRP A 29 -20.53 -5.28 -6.85
C TRP A 29 -20.21 -4.99 -5.37
N LEU A 30 -20.20 -3.73 -4.96
CA LEU A 30 -20.00 -3.32 -3.57
C LEU A 30 -21.06 -3.89 -2.65
N GLU A 31 -22.34 -3.76 -3.00
CA GLU A 31 -23.46 -4.32 -2.23
C GLU A 31 -23.30 -5.84 -2.03
N ARG A 32 -22.94 -6.57 -3.07
CA ARG A 32 -22.76 -8.03 -3.04
C ARG A 32 -21.54 -8.45 -2.19
N GLU A 33 -20.40 -7.77 -2.35
CA GLU A 33 -19.13 -8.22 -1.79
C GLU A 33 -18.83 -7.64 -0.40
N THR A 34 -19.37 -6.48 -0.03
CA THR A 34 -19.08 -5.81 1.26
C THR A 34 -19.36 -6.69 2.48
N PRO A 35 -20.43 -7.50 2.55
CA PRO A 35 -20.63 -8.43 3.66
C PRO A 35 -19.46 -9.40 3.88
N GLN A 36 -18.78 -9.83 2.82
CA GLN A 36 -17.62 -10.72 2.86
C GLN A 36 -16.31 -9.98 3.19
N MET A 37 -16.30 -8.66 3.01
CA MET A 37 -15.17 -7.78 3.27
C MET A 37 -15.19 -7.12 4.67
N GLY A 38 -15.90 -7.73 5.62
CA GLY A 38 -16.01 -7.21 6.98
C GLY A 38 -17.17 -6.23 7.18
N GLY A 39 -18.09 -6.15 6.23
CA GLY A 39 -19.34 -5.39 6.29
C GLY A 39 -19.19 -3.89 6.05
N ARG A 40 -18.01 -3.41 5.65
CA ARG A 40 -17.77 -2.00 5.31
C ARG A 40 -16.66 -1.89 4.28
N ALA A 41 -16.92 -1.16 3.20
CA ALA A 41 -15.97 -0.91 2.13
C ALA A 41 -16.11 0.50 1.57
N VAL A 42 -15.02 1.05 1.05
CA VAL A 42 -14.98 2.31 0.28
C VAL A 42 -14.24 2.02 -1.01
N LEU A 43 -14.80 2.41 -2.13
CA LEU A 43 -14.14 2.36 -3.44
C LEU A 43 -14.03 3.76 -4.03
N LEU A 44 -12.80 4.17 -4.33
CA LEU A 44 -12.50 5.41 -5.04
C LEU A 44 -11.79 5.08 -6.35
N ILE A 45 -12.15 5.78 -7.44
CA ILE A 45 -11.49 5.67 -8.75
C ILE A 45 -11.20 7.08 -9.26
N TYR A 46 -9.94 7.30 -9.66
CA TYR A 46 -9.44 8.55 -10.21
C TYR A 46 -8.96 8.33 -11.65
N LYS A 47 -9.44 9.18 -12.56
CA LYS A 47 -9.06 9.20 -13.98
C LYS A 47 -9.28 10.60 -14.55
N ASP A 48 -8.49 10.98 -15.55
CA ASP A 48 -8.61 12.27 -16.26
C ASP A 48 -8.66 13.47 -15.27
N ASP A 49 -7.70 13.49 -14.35
CA ASP A 49 -7.50 14.53 -13.33
C ASP A 49 -8.69 14.77 -12.37
N LYS A 50 -9.57 13.78 -12.22
CA LYS A 50 -10.71 13.86 -11.32
C LYS A 50 -11.08 12.53 -10.68
N LEU A 51 -11.73 12.60 -9.55
CA LEU A 51 -12.40 11.45 -8.94
C LEU A 51 -13.66 11.16 -9.77
N VAL A 52 -13.63 10.05 -10.52
CA VAL A 52 -14.74 9.64 -11.39
C VAL A 52 -15.76 8.76 -10.69
N TYR A 53 -15.34 8.07 -9.61
CA TYR A 53 -16.22 7.24 -8.79
C TYR A 53 -15.83 7.30 -7.32
N SER A 54 -16.84 7.42 -6.44
CA SER A 54 -16.69 7.39 -4.99
C SER A 54 -17.95 6.79 -4.37
N ASN A 55 -17.83 5.62 -3.78
CA ASN A 55 -18.92 5.01 -3.04
C ASN A 55 -18.42 4.33 -1.75
N SER A 56 -19.30 4.29 -0.74
CA SER A 56 -19.07 3.66 0.56
C SER A 56 -20.25 2.75 0.89
N GLU A 57 -20.01 1.44 0.93
CA GLU A 57 -21.02 0.45 1.30
C GLU A 57 -20.85 0.01 2.75
N ASN A 58 -21.93 0.03 3.52
CA ASN A 58 -21.95 -0.22 4.96
C ASN A 58 -23.07 -1.21 5.33
N ALA A 59 -22.74 -2.49 5.31
CA ALA A 59 -23.66 -3.61 5.50
C ALA A 59 -23.72 -4.16 6.94
N LEU A 60 -23.07 -3.49 7.94
CA LEU A 60 -23.12 -3.94 9.34
C LEU A 60 -24.50 -3.71 9.94
N THR A 61 -25.18 -4.78 10.31
CA THR A 61 -26.46 -4.73 10.99
C THR A 61 -26.31 -4.17 12.42
N ARG A 62 -27.40 -3.64 12.99
CA ARG A 62 -27.43 -3.18 14.39
C ARG A 62 -27.00 -4.28 15.35
N ARG A 63 -27.40 -5.54 15.10
CA ARG A 63 -27.03 -6.72 15.91
C ARG A 63 -25.53 -6.97 15.87
N GLN A 64 -24.89 -6.90 14.71
CA GLN A 64 -23.44 -7.05 14.55
C GLN A 64 -22.67 -5.90 15.25
N LYS A 65 -23.15 -4.66 15.14
CA LYS A 65 -22.58 -3.51 15.86
C LYS A 65 -22.69 -3.69 17.38
N MET A 66 -23.82 -4.18 17.89
CA MET A 66 -23.99 -4.47 19.32
C MET A 66 -23.07 -5.59 19.80
N ALA A 67 -23.01 -6.71 19.08
CA ALA A 67 -22.13 -7.84 19.40
C ALA A 67 -20.65 -7.42 19.38
N GLY A 68 -20.22 -6.63 18.39
CA GLY A 68 -18.86 -6.09 18.32
C GLY A 68 -18.51 -5.22 19.52
N ARG A 69 -19.39 -4.29 19.93
CA ARG A 69 -19.20 -3.45 21.12
C ARG A 69 -19.10 -4.29 22.40
N TRP A 70 -19.94 -5.32 22.54
CA TRP A 70 -19.91 -6.21 23.69
C TRP A 70 -18.59 -7.00 23.78
N MET A 71 -18.14 -7.59 22.66
CA MET A 71 -16.85 -8.29 22.59
C MET A 71 -15.66 -7.36 22.90
N ALA A 72 -15.66 -6.15 22.36
CA ALA A 72 -14.61 -5.17 22.60
C ALA A 72 -14.50 -4.81 24.10
N ARG A 73 -15.66 -4.58 24.76
CA ARG A 73 -15.70 -4.34 26.22
C ARG A 73 -15.10 -5.49 27.01
N ARG A 74 -15.42 -6.75 26.66
CA ARG A 74 -14.85 -7.94 27.33
C ARG A 74 -13.33 -8.04 27.13
N GLN A 75 -12.83 -7.65 25.99
CA GLN A 75 -11.40 -7.69 25.67
C GLN A 75 -10.64 -6.42 26.09
N LYS A 76 -11.31 -5.44 26.71
CA LYS A 76 -10.76 -4.12 27.04
C LYS A 76 -10.08 -3.45 25.83
N LYS A 77 -10.69 -3.57 24.66
CA LYS A 77 -10.22 -2.98 23.41
C LYS A 77 -11.23 -1.98 22.88
N GLU A 78 -10.75 -0.91 22.29
CA GLU A 78 -11.58 -0.04 21.49
C GLU A 78 -11.92 -0.71 20.16
N VAL A 79 -13.16 -0.54 19.70
CA VAL A 79 -13.61 -0.98 18.39
C VAL A 79 -14.36 0.15 17.71
N ASN A 80 -13.94 0.53 16.53
CA ASN A 80 -14.70 1.42 15.69
C ASN A 80 -15.66 0.59 14.82
N LEU A 81 -16.96 0.81 15.01
CA LEU A 81 -18.05 0.17 14.26
C LEU A 81 -18.89 1.22 13.48
N ASP A 82 -18.38 2.43 13.36
CA ASP A 82 -19.04 3.47 12.58
C ASP A 82 -18.96 3.13 11.09
N ASP A 83 -19.87 3.68 10.34
CA ASP A 83 -19.90 3.51 8.89
C ASP A 83 -18.62 4.07 8.27
N PHE A 84 -18.09 3.36 7.27
CA PHE A 84 -16.93 3.83 6.55
C PHE A 84 -17.33 4.94 5.59
N THR A 85 -16.46 5.92 5.52
CA THR A 85 -16.46 7.00 4.55
C THR A 85 -15.10 7.07 3.87
N PRO A 86 -14.91 7.83 2.80
CA PRO A 86 -13.59 8.04 2.21
C PRO A 86 -12.52 8.55 3.20
N ASN A 87 -12.94 9.15 4.31
CA ASN A 87 -12.07 9.70 5.35
C ASN A 87 -11.96 8.81 6.61
N SER A 88 -12.51 7.61 6.58
CA SER A 88 -12.36 6.65 7.69
C SER A 88 -10.94 6.12 7.74
N LYS A 89 -10.23 6.40 8.85
CA LYS A 89 -8.85 5.95 9.07
C LYS A 89 -8.85 4.52 9.59
N ILE A 90 -8.16 3.62 8.87
CA ILE A 90 -7.97 2.22 9.27
C ILE A 90 -6.53 1.77 9.03
N PRO A 91 -6.05 0.71 9.73
CA PRO A 91 -4.79 0.06 9.39
C PRO A 91 -4.83 -0.50 7.97
N VAL A 92 -3.82 -0.14 7.16
CA VAL A 92 -3.73 -0.58 5.75
C VAL A 92 -2.73 -1.71 5.53
N ALA A 93 -2.10 -2.20 6.61
CA ALA A 93 -1.15 -3.31 6.58
C ALA A 93 -0.11 -3.18 5.44
N SER A 94 0.02 -4.19 4.56
CA SER A 94 1.07 -4.21 3.52
C SER A 94 0.97 -3.10 2.47
N CYS A 95 -0.13 -2.36 2.37
CA CYS A 95 -0.15 -1.12 1.59
C CYS A 95 0.93 -0.11 2.07
N SER A 96 1.38 -0.24 3.32
CA SER A 96 2.51 0.50 3.89
C SER A 96 3.81 0.34 3.10
N LYS A 97 4.03 -0.83 2.48
CA LYS A 97 5.29 -1.12 1.77
C LYS A 97 5.51 -0.18 0.59
N TRP A 98 4.43 0.15 -0.12
CA TRP A 98 4.50 1.09 -1.24
C TRP A 98 4.84 2.50 -0.77
N LEU A 99 4.18 2.98 0.30
CA LEU A 99 4.49 4.26 0.94
C LEU A 99 5.95 4.30 1.43
N SER A 100 6.43 3.21 2.04
CA SER A 100 7.79 3.13 2.58
C SER A 100 8.85 3.09 1.48
N ALA A 101 8.59 2.37 0.39
CA ALA A 101 9.49 2.37 -0.76
C ALA A 101 9.56 3.77 -1.39
N ALA A 102 8.44 4.46 -1.57
CA ALA A 102 8.40 5.83 -2.05
C ALA A 102 9.19 6.78 -1.13
N LEU A 103 9.07 6.61 0.21
CA LEU A 103 9.86 7.39 1.17
C LEU A 103 11.37 7.15 0.98
N VAL A 104 11.81 5.91 0.83
CA VAL A 104 13.22 5.59 0.56
C VAL A 104 13.68 6.24 -0.75
N MET A 105 12.83 6.23 -1.78
CA MET A 105 13.15 6.83 -3.08
C MET A 105 13.33 8.35 -3.02
N THR A 106 12.75 9.06 -2.04
CA THR A 106 13.04 10.49 -1.84
C THR A 106 14.53 10.74 -1.47
N PHE A 107 15.17 9.79 -0.80
CA PHE A 107 16.61 9.87 -0.51
C PHE A 107 17.46 9.54 -1.73
N VAL A 108 16.95 8.67 -2.61
CA VAL A 108 17.61 8.37 -3.89
C VAL A 108 17.58 9.60 -4.79
N ASP A 109 16.44 10.29 -4.91
CA ASP A 109 16.29 11.51 -5.70
C ASP A 109 17.19 12.66 -5.19
N GLU A 110 17.43 12.72 -3.88
CA GLU A 110 18.36 13.70 -3.30
C GLU A 110 19.84 13.29 -3.41
N GLY A 111 20.15 12.13 -4.00
CA GLY A 111 21.52 11.61 -4.09
C GLY A 111 22.14 11.21 -2.74
N LYS A 112 21.35 11.13 -1.67
CA LYS A 112 21.79 10.71 -0.33
C LYS A 112 21.90 9.21 -0.16
N LEU A 113 21.29 8.44 -1.06
CA LEU A 113 21.24 6.99 -1.08
C LEU A 113 21.21 6.51 -2.54
N GLN A 114 21.86 5.38 -2.80
CA GLN A 114 21.73 4.66 -4.07
C GLN A 114 21.06 3.31 -3.84
N LEU A 115 20.26 2.86 -4.80
CA LEU A 115 19.63 1.54 -4.73
C LEU A 115 20.68 0.39 -4.72
N SER A 116 21.87 0.64 -5.23
CA SER A 116 23.03 -0.25 -5.19
C SER A 116 23.84 -0.18 -3.89
N ASP A 117 23.59 0.81 -3.02
CA ASP A 117 24.28 0.89 -1.73
C ASP A 117 24.01 -0.35 -0.90
N THR A 118 25.08 -0.85 -0.27
CA THR A 118 24.98 -2.01 0.62
C THR A 118 24.59 -1.58 2.03
N VAL A 119 23.72 -2.36 2.66
CA VAL A 119 23.20 -2.04 4.00
C VAL A 119 24.28 -2.03 5.07
N GLY A 120 25.36 -2.79 4.88
CA GLY A 120 26.50 -2.84 5.82
C GLY A 120 27.24 -1.51 5.96
N ARG A 121 27.15 -0.62 4.96
CA ARG A 121 27.69 0.73 5.01
C ARG A 121 27.02 1.58 6.11
N TYR A 122 25.73 1.36 6.34
CA TYR A 122 24.92 2.14 7.27
C TYR A 122 24.64 1.41 8.58
N LEU A 123 24.60 0.08 8.53
CA LEU A 123 24.21 -0.82 9.62
C LEU A 123 25.29 -1.90 9.82
N PRO A 124 26.43 -1.58 10.48
CA PRO A 124 27.58 -2.48 10.60
C PRO A 124 27.28 -3.84 11.21
N VAL A 125 26.25 -3.94 12.08
CA VAL A 125 25.83 -5.22 12.68
C VAL A 125 25.41 -6.26 11.61
N LEU A 126 24.84 -5.82 10.47
CA LEU A 126 24.52 -6.70 9.36
C LEU A 126 25.78 -7.25 8.68
N SER A 127 26.85 -6.45 8.58
CA SER A 127 28.14 -6.92 8.07
C SER A 127 28.79 -7.95 9.00
N GLN A 128 28.72 -7.73 10.32
CA GLN A 128 29.24 -8.67 11.32
C GLN A 128 28.56 -10.04 11.27
N GLN A 129 27.32 -10.09 10.76
CA GLN A 129 26.53 -11.32 10.60
C GLN A 129 26.45 -11.79 9.14
N GLY A 130 27.37 -11.38 8.27
CA GLY A 130 27.48 -11.81 6.88
C GLY A 130 26.38 -11.30 5.94
N LYS A 131 25.60 -10.28 6.35
CA LYS A 131 24.47 -9.72 5.60
C LYS A 131 24.76 -8.31 5.03
N GLY A 132 25.97 -7.80 5.24
CA GLY A 132 26.33 -6.44 4.87
C GLY A 132 26.28 -6.13 3.37
N GLN A 133 26.37 -7.14 2.50
CA GLN A 133 26.35 -6.98 1.04
C GLN A 133 24.95 -6.88 0.43
N ILE A 134 23.88 -7.04 1.23
CA ILE A 134 22.51 -6.83 0.78
C ILE A 134 22.36 -5.38 0.34
N THR A 135 21.77 -5.14 -0.84
CA THR A 135 21.55 -3.78 -1.35
C THR A 135 20.18 -3.22 -0.94
N ILE A 136 20.03 -1.90 -1.00
CA ILE A 136 18.74 -1.23 -0.77
C ILE A 136 17.67 -1.74 -1.74
N ARG A 137 18.04 -1.94 -3.03
CA ARG A 137 17.16 -2.55 -4.04
C ARG A 137 16.62 -3.89 -3.58
N GLN A 138 17.50 -4.76 -3.09
CA GLN A 138 17.11 -6.10 -2.60
C GLN A 138 16.26 -6.03 -1.33
N CYS A 139 16.46 -5.03 -0.49
CA CYS A 139 15.59 -4.77 0.67
C CYS A 139 14.16 -4.43 0.23
N LEU A 140 13.99 -3.52 -0.72
CA LEU A 140 12.68 -3.06 -1.18
C LEU A 140 11.95 -4.09 -2.06
N SER A 141 12.66 -5.08 -2.62
CA SER A 141 12.10 -6.10 -3.51
C SER A 141 11.99 -7.50 -2.90
N HIS A 142 12.20 -7.65 -1.59
CA HIS A 142 12.15 -8.95 -0.90
C HIS A 142 13.19 -9.97 -1.37
N LEU A 143 14.32 -9.50 -1.90
CA LEU A 143 15.41 -10.31 -2.43
C LEU A 143 16.64 -10.33 -1.50
N THR A 144 16.42 -10.17 -0.20
CA THR A 144 17.53 -10.10 0.79
C THR A 144 18.26 -11.42 1.00
N GLY A 145 17.64 -12.57 0.67
CA GLY A 145 18.13 -13.89 1.02
C GLY A 145 18.00 -14.26 2.50
N ILE A 146 17.46 -13.36 3.34
CA ILE A 146 17.22 -13.61 4.76
C ILE A 146 15.96 -14.48 4.91
N LYS A 147 16.06 -15.58 5.66
CA LYS A 147 14.94 -16.44 6.01
C LYS A 147 14.12 -15.80 7.15
N ALA A 148 13.23 -14.91 6.80
CA ALA A 148 12.32 -14.30 7.75
C ALA A 148 11.33 -15.33 8.33
N PRO A 149 10.91 -15.20 9.61
CA PRO A 149 9.84 -16.00 10.18
C PRO A 149 8.51 -15.73 9.47
N GLU A 150 7.53 -16.60 9.68
CA GLU A 150 6.18 -16.38 9.19
C GLU A 150 5.56 -15.09 9.75
N LEU A 151 4.57 -14.53 9.05
CA LEU A 151 4.00 -13.22 9.41
C LEU A 151 3.50 -13.16 10.85
N LYS A 152 2.81 -14.21 11.32
CA LYS A 152 2.28 -14.25 12.69
C LYS A 152 3.39 -14.19 13.75
N GLU A 153 4.43 -14.95 13.56
CA GLU A 153 5.62 -14.97 14.43
C GLU A 153 6.37 -13.65 14.37
N SER A 154 6.59 -13.12 13.16
CA SER A 154 7.20 -11.80 12.93
C SER A 154 6.46 -10.68 13.67
N LEU A 155 5.12 -10.64 13.60
CA LEU A 155 4.31 -9.65 14.31
C LEU A 155 4.36 -9.84 15.83
N GLN A 156 4.53 -11.06 16.33
CA GLN A 156 4.67 -11.32 17.75
C GLN A 156 6.03 -10.87 18.28
N GLN A 157 7.10 -11.14 17.53
CA GLN A 157 8.45 -10.69 17.86
C GLN A 157 8.53 -9.15 17.90
N MET A 158 7.93 -8.47 16.91
CA MET A 158 7.90 -7.00 16.85
C MET A 158 7.19 -6.32 18.03
N LYS A 159 6.32 -7.00 18.77
CA LYS A 159 5.64 -6.40 19.94
C LYS A 159 6.57 -6.06 21.09
N ASN A 160 7.69 -6.75 21.19
CA ASN A 160 8.63 -6.62 22.30
C ASN A 160 9.85 -5.75 21.93
N ILE A 161 9.91 -5.21 20.72
CA ILE A 161 11.02 -4.39 20.25
C ILE A 161 10.80 -2.95 20.69
N SER A 162 11.83 -2.36 21.29
CA SER A 162 11.81 -1.02 21.88
C SER A 162 12.49 0.04 21.01
N SER A 163 13.33 -0.36 20.05
CA SER A 163 14.05 0.57 19.15
C SER A 163 14.27 -0.02 17.76
N MET A 164 14.50 0.84 16.78
CA MET A 164 14.87 0.42 15.42
C MET A 164 16.20 -0.35 15.44
N GLU A 165 17.12 0.05 16.29
CA GLU A 165 18.40 -0.65 16.45
C GLU A 165 18.21 -2.09 16.93
N GLU A 166 17.37 -2.31 17.94
CA GLU A 166 17.01 -3.65 18.41
C GLU A 166 16.37 -4.50 17.32
N ALA A 167 15.47 -3.90 16.51
CA ALA A 167 14.88 -4.57 15.36
C ALA A 167 15.94 -5.06 14.38
N ILE A 168 16.94 -4.23 14.09
CA ILE A 168 18.03 -4.58 13.18
C ILE A 168 18.96 -5.63 13.79
N GLN A 169 19.24 -5.58 15.10
CA GLN A 169 20.00 -6.62 15.79
C GLN A 169 19.32 -7.99 15.69
N GLN A 170 17.99 -8.04 15.89
CA GLN A 170 17.23 -9.29 15.73
C GLN A 170 17.26 -9.80 14.28
N ILE A 171 17.10 -8.91 13.29
CA ILE A 171 17.22 -9.27 11.87
C ILE A 171 18.63 -9.78 11.54
N ALA A 172 19.66 -9.19 12.12
CA ALA A 172 21.05 -9.62 11.93
C ALA A 172 21.28 -11.06 12.36
N GLN A 173 20.54 -11.57 13.36
CA GLN A 173 20.62 -12.95 13.84
C GLN A 173 19.79 -13.95 13.01
N MET A 174 18.90 -13.50 12.13
CA MET A 174 18.07 -14.39 11.32
C MET A 174 18.94 -15.25 10.37
N PRO A 175 18.56 -16.51 10.09
CA PRO A 175 19.31 -17.35 9.14
C PRO A 175 19.17 -16.81 7.71
N VAL A 176 20.11 -17.22 6.86
CA VAL A 176 20.10 -16.97 5.41
C VAL A 176 19.64 -18.23 4.69
N GLU A 177 18.80 -18.08 3.65
CA GLU A 177 18.30 -19.20 2.83
C GLU A 177 18.77 -19.15 1.37
N GLY A 178 19.54 -18.13 1.01
CA GLY A 178 20.13 -17.95 -0.31
C GLY A 178 20.95 -16.68 -0.41
N ALA A 179 21.70 -16.54 -1.49
CA ALA A 179 22.43 -15.30 -1.76
C ALA A 179 21.47 -14.14 -2.02
N PRO A 180 21.82 -12.91 -1.63
CA PRO A 180 21.01 -11.72 -1.96
C PRO A 180 20.78 -11.64 -3.49
N GLY A 181 19.55 -11.38 -3.89
CA GLY A 181 19.13 -11.32 -5.29
C GLY A 181 18.66 -12.65 -5.90
N THR A 182 18.86 -13.80 -5.24
CA THR A 182 18.54 -15.11 -5.81
C THR A 182 17.27 -15.75 -5.26
N VAL A 183 16.77 -15.26 -4.12
CA VAL A 183 15.61 -15.82 -3.42
C VAL A 183 14.62 -14.72 -3.08
N PHE A 184 13.40 -14.87 -3.54
CA PHE A 184 12.27 -14.02 -3.16
C PHE A 184 11.56 -14.62 -1.94
N ARG A 185 11.52 -13.83 -0.86
CA ARG A 185 10.71 -14.13 0.32
C ARG A 185 9.97 -12.87 0.75
N TYR A 186 8.67 -12.85 0.49
CA TYR A 186 7.84 -11.74 0.95
C TYR A 186 7.84 -11.65 2.48
N SER A 187 8.33 -10.56 3.03
CA SER A 187 8.48 -10.38 4.48
C SER A 187 8.53 -8.92 4.88
N ASN A 188 8.62 -8.65 6.19
CA ASN A 188 8.81 -7.30 6.72
C ASN A 188 10.29 -6.88 6.77
N VAL A 189 11.22 -7.83 6.66
CA VAL A 189 12.65 -7.65 6.96
C VAL A 189 13.30 -6.59 6.09
N GLY A 190 13.15 -6.67 4.78
CA GLY A 190 13.80 -5.73 3.86
C GLY A 190 13.37 -4.29 4.08
N LEU A 191 12.06 -4.06 4.24
CA LEU A 191 11.52 -2.71 4.50
C LEU A 191 11.98 -2.17 5.87
N GLN A 192 12.12 -3.04 6.88
CA GLN A 192 12.65 -2.64 8.19
C GLN A 192 14.11 -2.18 8.09
N ILE A 193 14.93 -2.94 7.34
CA ILE A 193 16.34 -2.56 7.08
C ILE A 193 16.39 -1.23 6.31
N ALA A 194 15.64 -1.08 5.23
CA ALA A 194 15.64 0.15 4.45
C ALA A 194 15.15 1.37 5.27
N GLY A 195 14.13 1.17 6.13
CA GLY A 195 13.68 2.19 7.09
C GLY A 195 14.77 2.61 8.06
N ALA A 196 15.50 1.65 8.64
CA ALA A 196 16.61 1.93 9.54
C ALA A 196 17.77 2.69 8.83
N VAL A 197 18.03 2.37 7.56
CA VAL A 197 19.05 3.05 6.76
C VAL A 197 18.72 4.54 6.60
N ILE A 198 17.48 4.89 6.24
CA ILE A 198 17.10 6.31 6.08
C ILE A 198 17.02 7.06 7.40
N GLU A 199 16.68 6.40 8.52
CA GLU A 199 16.81 6.98 9.87
C GLU A 199 18.29 7.28 10.18
N LYS A 200 19.21 6.35 9.87
CA LYS A 200 20.64 6.53 10.09
C LYS A 200 21.23 7.69 9.27
N ILE A 201 20.79 7.83 8.00
CA ILE A 201 21.25 8.91 7.10
C ILE A 201 20.76 10.27 7.59
N SER A 202 19.52 10.34 8.08
CA SER A 202 18.86 11.63 8.38
C SER A 202 18.95 12.06 9.83
N GLY A 203 19.17 11.13 10.77
CA GLY A 203 19.05 11.37 12.21
C GLY A 203 17.61 11.60 12.70
N LYS A 204 16.59 11.38 11.84
CA LYS A 204 15.17 11.53 12.17
C LYS A 204 14.50 10.17 12.23
N SER A 205 13.41 10.04 13.00
CA SER A 205 12.60 8.81 13.01
C SER A 205 11.88 8.60 11.67
N PHE A 206 11.57 7.34 11.36
CA PHE A 206 10.84 6.96 10.16
C PHE A 206 9.51 7.72 10.03
N GLU A 207 8.78 7.87 11.15
CA GLU A 207 7.51 8.59 11.20
C GLU A 207 7.68 10.08 10.85
N GLN A 208 8.71 10.73 11.40
CA GLN A 208 9.03 12.13 11.06
C GLN A 208 9.38 12.28 9.58
N LEU A 209 10.16 11.35 9.04
CA LEU A 209 10.53 11.34 7.63
C LEU A 209 9.32 11.16 6.73
N PHE A 210 8.44 10.22 7.06
CA PHE A 210 7.20 10.00 6.32
C PHE A 210 6.31 11.25 6.36
N ALA A 211 6.10 11.81 7.55
CA ALA A 211 5.29 13.02 7.72
C ALA A 211 5.82 14.19 6.89
N ASP A 212 7.14 14.44 6.94
CA ASP A 212 7.75 15.60 6.28
C ASP A 212 7.86 15.45 4.76
N ARG A 213 8.18 14.22 4.26
CA ARG A 213 8.55 13.99 2.87
C ARG A 213 7.42 13.48 1.98
N LEU A 214 6.41 12.83 2.58
CA LEU A 214 5.27 12.28 1.84
C LEU A 214 3.94 12.80 2.35
N ALA A 215 3.62 12.64 3.64
CA ALA A 215 2.28 12.93 4.13
C ALA A 215 1.90 14.40 3.95
N LYS A 216 2.73 15.34 4.37
CA LYS A 216 2.47 16.79 4.20
C LYS A 216 2.40 17.20 2.72
N PRO A 217 3.42 16.90 1.86
CA PRO A 217 3.36 17.30 0.45
C PRO A 217 2.18 16.68 -0.31
N LEU A 218 1.77 15.47 0.03
CA LEU A 218 0.63 14.78 -0.58
C LEU A 218 -0.70 15.10 0.10
N ASN A 219 -0.73 16.02 1.07
CA ASN A 219 -1.94 16.36 1.82
C ASN A 219 -2.64 15.15 2.48
N MET A 220 -1.85 14.15 2.92
CA MET A 220 -2.30 12.94 3.59
C MET A 220 -2.41 13.18 5.11
N LYS A 221 -3.42 13.94 5.52
CA LYS A 221 -3.57 14.49 6.89
C LYS A 221 -3.85 13.43 7.95
N GLN A 222 -4.37 12.29 7.56
CA GLN A 222 -4.79 11.22 8.46
C GLN A 222 -3.96 9.94 8.29
N THR A 223 -2.86 10.02 7.52
CA THR A 223 -1.97 8.87 7.29
C THR A 223 -0.72 8.99 8.14
N ASP A 224 -0.44 7.95 8.92
CA ASP A 224 0.76 7.84 9.76
C ASP A 224 1.14 6.37 9.97
N PHE A 225 2.35 6.16 10.52
CA PHE A 225 2.85 4.84 10.94
C PHE A 225 2.65 4.58 12.44
N GLY A 226 1.84 5.40 13.09
CA GLY A 226 1.50 5.31 14.51
C GLY A 226 2.56 5.89 15.42
N SER A 227 2.26 5.91 16.72
CA SER A 227 3.12 6.47 17.78
C SER A 227 3.92 5.41 18.54
N LYS A 228 4.12 4.22 17.96
CA LYS A 228 4.92 3.17 18.61
C LYS A 228 6.39 3.58 18.67
N ALA A 229 7.11 3.06 19.66
CA ALA A 229 8.55 3.29 19.82
C ALA A 229 9.35 2.91 18.55
N VAL A 230 8.85 1.96 17.78
CA VAL A 230 9.46 1.49 16.53
C VAL A 230 8.41 1.49 15.43
N ALA A 231 8.65 2.24 14.36
CA ALA A 231 7.83 2.16 13.17
C ALA A 231 7.96 0.78 12.52
N LEU A 232 6.87 0.30 11.91
CA LEU A 232 6.87 -0.89 11.08
C LEU A 232 6.70 -0.48 9.61
N PRO A 233 7.78 -0.19 8.87
CA PRO A 233 7.72 0.27 7.48
C PRO A 233 6.94 -0.66 6.57
N ALA A 234 6.97 -1.95 6.84
CA ALA A 234 6.32 -2.97 6.02
C ALA A 234 4.81 -3.12 6.24
N GLY A 235 4.23 -2.52 7.31
CA GLY A 235 2.84 -2.84 7.62
C GLY A 235 2.18 -1.98 8.68
N GLY A 236 2.85 -0.93 9.18
CA GLY A 236 2.40 -0.13 10.32
C GLY A 236 1.51 1.05 9.99
N ALA A 237 1.35 1.38 8.72
CA ALA A 237 0.55 2.55 8.35
C ALA A 237 -0.94 2.36 8.62
N SER A 238 -1.56 3.44 9.09
CA SER A 238 -3.00 3.66 9.05
C SER A 238 -3.29 4.81 8.09
N SER A 239 -4.33 4.67 7.27
CA SER A 239 -4.68 5.66 6.25
C SER A 239 -6.18 5.72 6.02
N THR A 240 -6.60 6.70 5.24
CA THR A 240 -7.96 6.80 4.68
C THR A 240 -7.91 6.53 3.18
N ALA A 241 -9.06 6.23 2.56
CA ALA A 241 -9.14 6.06 1.12
C ALA A 241 -8.76 7.37 0.39
N SER A 242 -9.20 8.53 0.92
CA SER A 242 -8.88 9.85 0.37
C SER A 242 -7.38 10.15 0.41
N ASP A 243 -6.73 9.92 1.56
CA ASP A 243 -5.29 10.17 1.69
C ASP A 243 -4.47 9.23 0.79
N TYR A 244 -4.81 7.93 0.79
CA TYR A 244 -4.09 6.96 -0.02
C TYR A 244 -4.30 7.22 -1.53
N MET A 245 -5.47 7.73 -1.93
CA MET A 245 -5.71 8.17 -3.29
C MET A 245 -4.75 9.28 -3.73
N ASN A 246 -4.43 10.25 -2.86
CA ASN A 246 -3.45 11.29 -3.17
C ASN A 246 -2.07 10.68 -3.51
N PHE A 247 -1.66 9.64 -2.76
CA PHE A 247 -0.44 8.90 -3.07
C PHE A 247 -0.52 8.19 -4.43
N LEU A 248 -1.64 7.51 -4.73
CA LEU A 248 -1.83 6.83 -6.02
C LEU A 248 -1.83 7.81 -7.20
N VAL A 249 -2.45 8.98 -7.04
CA VAL A 249 -2.43 10.06 -8.05
C VAL A 249 -0.99 10.53 -8.30
N MET A 250 -0.19 10.71 -7.25
CA MET A 250 1.22 11.03 -7.38
C MET A 250 1.98 9.96 -8.20
N ILE A 251 1.75 8.68 -7.93
CA ILE A 251 2.36 7.58 -8.70
C ILE A 251 1.89 7.61 -10.16
N LEU A 252 0.58 7.75 -10.40
CA LEU A 252 0.00 7.84 -11.76
C LEU A 252 0.60 8.99 -12.56
N HIS A 253 0.81 10.13 -11.92
CA HIS A 253 1.40 11.34 -12.52
C HIS A 253 2.93 11.36 -12.47
N LYS A 254 3.57 10.18 -12.42
CA LYS A 254 5.04 10.04 -12.48
C LYS A 254 5.77 10.87 -11.43
N GLY A 255 5.22 10.90 -10.22
CA GLY A 255 5.80 11.56 -9.07
C GLY A 255 5.30 12.98 -8.80
N GLN A 256 4.38 13.52 -9.61
CA GLN A 256 3.81 14.85 -9.43
C GLN A 256 2.47 14.80 -8.64
N PHE A 257 2.27 15.79 -7.79
CA PHE A 257 1.01 16.00 -7.09
C PHE A 257 0.76 17.50 -6.90
N ASN A 258 -0.40 18.00 -7.32
CA ASN A 258 -0.78 19.41 -7.24
C ASN A 258 0.30 20.38 -7.76
N GLY A 259 0.94 20.03 -8.88
CA GLY A 259 2.01 20.84 -9.50
C GLY A 259 3.37 20.75 -8.82
N GLN A 260 3.51 19.99 -7.74
CA GLN A 260 4.78 19.76 -7.05
C GLN A 260 5.36 18.38 -7.42
N GLN A 261 6.66 18.32 -7.72
CA GLN A 261 7.38 17.06 -7.88
C GLN A 261 7.75 16.51 -6.51
N ILE A 262 7.20 15.34 -6.14
CA ILE A 262 7.43 14.64 -4.88
C ILE A 262 8.51 13.57 -5.07
N LEU A 263 8.44 12.84 -6.18
CA LEU A 263 9.44 11.88 -6.65
C LEU A 263 9.80 12.20 -8.10
N SER A 264 11.03 11.97 -8.52
CA SER A 264 11.36 12.07 -9.93
C SER A 264 10.60 11.03 -10.76
N ALA A 265 10.29 11.35 -12.02
CA ALA A 265 9.68 10.39 -12.94
C ALA A 265 10.56 9.13 -13.11
N ALA A 266 11.88 9.30 -13.06
CA ALA A 266 12.85 8.20 -13.10
C ALA A 266 12.71 7.28 -11.88
N SER A 267 12.54 7.83 -10.67
CA SER A 267 12.32 7.07 -9.45
C SER A 267 11.01 6.30 -9.47
N VAL A 268 9.92 6.91 -9.95
CA VAL A 268 8.64 6.19 -10.10
C VAL A 268 8.78 5.06 -11.13
N ALA A 269 9.42 5.30 -12.27
CA ALA A 269 9.66 4.26 -13.26
C ALA A 269 10.54 3.12 -12.72
N GLU A 270 11.55 3.46 -11.93
CA GLU A 270 12.42 2.47 -11.28
C GLU A 270 11.68 1.64 -10.23
N MET A 271 10.79 2.25 -9.45
CA MET A 271 9.95 1.55 -8.47
C MET A 271 9.11 0.45 -9.12
N GLN A 272 8.71 0.62 -10.38
CA GLN A 272 7.76 -0.25 -11.08
C GLN A 272 8.42 -1.34 -11.94
N LYS A 273 9.73 -1.46 -11.92
CA LYS A 273 10.45 -2.53 -12.64
C LYS A 273 10.30 -3.86 -11.92
N ASN A 274 9.82 -4.88 -12.63
CA ASN A 274 9.78 -6.24 -12.08
C ASN A 274 11.21 -6.74 -11.82
N LEU A 275 11.49 -7.15 -10.60
CA LEU A 275 12.77 -7.68 -10.15
C LEU A 275 12.75 -9.19 -9.88
N VAL A 276 11.57 -9.81 -9.92
CA VAL A 276 11.40 -11.26 -9.78
C VAL A 276 11.38 -11.88 -11.18
N THR A 277 12.53 -12.40 -11.59
CA THR A 277 12.72 -13.07 -12.88
C THR A 277 12.67 -14.60 -12.71
N ASP A 278 12.69 -15.34 -13.82
CA ASP A 278 12.72 -16.82 -13.82
C ASP A 278 13.96 -17.39 -13.11
N GLN A 279 15.01 -16.59 -12.92
CA GLN A 279 16.21 -16.98 -12.19
C GLN A 279 16.07 -16.88 -10.67
N VAL A 280 15.01 -16.24 -10.19
CA VAL A 280 14.75 -16.02 -8.77
C VAL A 280 13.89 -17.18 -8.22
N ARG A 281 14.40 -17.88 -7.23
CA ARG A 281 13.63 -18.91 -6.53
C ARG A 281 12.60 -18.26 -5.60
N ILE A 282 11.34 -18.62 -5.74
CA ILE A 282 10.28 -18.20 -4.83
C ILE A 282 10.27 -19.08 -3.59
N ALA A 283 10.72 -18.54 -2.45
CA ALA A 283 10.71 -19.24 -1.16
C ALA A 283 9.39 -19.02 -0.40
N TYR A 284 8.80 -17.82 -0.53
CA TYR A 284 7.51 -17.51 0.05
C TYR A 284 6.85 -16.34 -0.67
N SER A 285 5.59 -16.53 -1.00
CA SER A 285 4.66 -15.49 -1.48
C SER A 285 3.30 -15.71 -0.82
N PRO A 286 2.60 -14.67 -0.35
CA PRO A 286 1.26 -14.84 0.20
C PRO A 286 0.29 -15.31 -0.88
N ALA A 287 -0.66 -16.18 -0.52
CA ALA A 287 -1.64 -16.74 -1.46
C ALA A 287 -2.46 -15.65 -2.18
N GLU A 288 -2.73 -14.54 -1.47
CA GLU A 288 -3.47 -13.40 -2.00
C GLU A 288 -2.73 -12.66 -3.13
N ALA A 289 -1.44 -12.90 -3.31
CA ALA A 289 -0.66 -12.34 -4.41
C ALA A 289 -0.60 -13.25 -5.66
N GLY A 290 -1.30 -14.38 -5.67
CA GLY A 290 -1.26 -15.37 -6.76
C GLY A 290 -1.73 -14.88 -8.13
N PHE A 291 -2.38 -13.70 -8.20
CA PHE A 291 -2.75 -13.05 -9.44
C PHE A 291 -1.67 -12.12 -10.02
N THR A 292 -0.56 -11.95 -9.32
CA THR A 292 0.53 -11.08 -9.73
C THR A 292 1.61 -11.86 -10.48
N ILE A 293 2.34 -11.17 -11.34
CA ILE A 293 3.40 -11.77 -12.17
C ILE A 293 4.80 -11.46 -11.68
N GLY A 294 4.94 -10.67 -10.61
CA GLY A 294 6.23 -10.30 -10.05
C GLY A 294 6.15 -9.25 -8.96
N TYR A 295 7.32 -8.78 -8.54
CA TYR A 295 7.48 -7.78 -7.50
C TYR A 295 8.54 -6.75 -7.89
N ALA A 296 8.27 -5.51 -7.58
CA ALA A 296 9.14 -4.37 -7.83
C ALA A 296 9.63 -3.75 -6.50
N LEU A 297 9.72 -2.44 -6.36
CA LEU A 297 10.14 -1.81 -5.11
C LEU A 297 8.92 -1.43 -4.25
N GLY A 298 8.55 -2.33 -3.32
CA GLY A 298 7.43 -2.12 -2.39
C GLY A 298 6.04 -2.41 -2.98
N GLU A 299 5.96 -2.89 -4.22
CA GLU A 299 4.71 -3.14 -4.93
C GLU A 299 4.77 -4.41 -5.78
N TRP A 300 3.62 -5.03 -5.98
CA TRP A 300 3.41 -6.15 -6.89
C TRP A 300 3.20 -5.65 -8.31
N VAL A 301 3.77 -6.36 -9.28
CA VAL A 301 3.46 -6.21 -10.70
C VAL A 301 2.30 -7.14 -11.01
N MET A 302 1.14 -6.59 -11.37
CA MET A 302 -0.05 -7.37 -11.69
C MET A 302 -0.09 -7.78 -13.16
N GLU A 303 0.26 -6.86 -14.05
CA GLU A 303 0.17 -7.03 -15.50
C GLU A 303 1.39 -6.47 -16.19
N LYS A 304 1.84 -7.17 -17.26
CA LYS A 304 2.85 -6.65 -18.17
C LYS A 304 2.23 -5.59 -19.07
N GLY A 305 3.00 -4.55 -19.35
CA GLY A 305 2.69 -3.52 -20.33
C GLY A 305 3.65 -3.55 -21.52
N THR A 306 3.47 -2.64 -22.43
CA THR A 306 4.33 -2.47 -23.60
C THR A 306 5.76 -2.05 -23.21
N GLU A 307 5.89 -1.27 -22.13
CA GLU A 307 7.15 -0.74 -21.61
C GLU A 307 7.40 -1.19 -20.14
N GLY A 308 7.26 -2.48 -19.85
CA GLY A 308 7.47 -3.03 -18.50
C GLY A 308 6.17 -3.39 -17.77
N SER A 309 5.97 -2.94 -16.51
CA SER A 309 4.73 -3.18 -15.80
C SER A 309 3.62 -2.24 -16.27
N ARG A 310 2.43 -2.76 -16.56
CA ARG A 310 1.22 -1.98 -16.83
C ARG A 310 0.48 -1.61 -15.55
N THR A 311 0.11 -2.62 -14.78
CA THR A 311 -0.63 -2.45 -13.53
C THR A 311 0.22 -2.87 -12.35
N VAL A 312 0.26 -2.01 -11.34
CA VAL A 312 0.96 -2.24 -10.06
C VAL A 312 0.03 -2.04 -8.88
N SER A 313 0.33 -2.74 -7.78
CA SER A 313 -0.50 -2.74 -6.57
C SER A 313 0.29 -3.11 -5.32
N SER A 314 -0.19 -2.73 -4.15
CA SER A 314 0.33 -3.22 -2.86
C SER A 314 -0.82 -3.57 -1.91
N PRO A 315 -1.48 -4.74 -2.07
CA PRO A 315 -2.62 -5.12 -1.26
C PRO A 315 -2.27 -5.30 0.22
N GLY A 316 -3.22 -4.97 1.08
CA GLY A 316 -3.10 -5.11 2.52
C GLY A 316 -3.68 -6.41 3.07
N LEU A 317 -3.09 -6.92 4.16
CA LEU A 317 -3.57 -8.12 4.88
C LEU A 317 -5.06 -8.03 5.27
N PHE A 318 -5.55 -6.81 5.51
CA PHE A 318 -6.95 -6.60 5.92
C PHE A 318 -7.90 -6.37 4.74
N GLY A 319 -7.45 -6.57 3.50
CA GLY A 319 -8.29 -6.54 2.31
C GLY A 319 -8.29 -5.22 1.55
N SER A 320 -7.56 -4.20 2.01
CA SER A 320 -7.38 -2.97 1.21
C SER A 320 -6.59 -3.29 -0.06
N PHE A 321 -7.05 -2.77 -1.19
CA PHE A 321 -6.51 -3.04 -2.52
C PHE A 321 -6.36 -1.74 -3.31
N PRO A 322 -5.18 -1.07 -3.23
CA PRO A 322 -4.83 0.06 -4.08
C PRO A 322 -4.19 -0.45 -5.37
N TRP A 323 -4.45 0.21 -6.52
CA TRP A 323 -3.74 -0.08 -7.77
C TRP A 323 -3.64 1.13 -8.69
N VAL A 324 -2.65 1.09 -9.58
CA VAL A 324 -2.44 2.06 -10.66
C VAL A 324 -2.33 1.30 -11.98
N ASP A 325 -3.13 1.66 -12.96
CA ASP A 325 -3.01 1.20 -14.36
C ASP A 325 -2.48 2.36 -15.21
N LYS A 326 -1.22 2.24 -15.61
CA LYS A 326 -0.50 3.31 -16.34
C LYS A 326 -0.95 3.45 -17.78
N GLU A 327 -1.32 2.35 -18.43
CA GLU A 327 -1.73 2.36 -19.85
C GLU A 327 -3.15 2.90 -20.00
N LYS A 328 -4.04 2.55 -19.07
CA LYS A 328 -5.40 3.10 -19.03
C LYS A 328 -5.50 4.47 -18.35
N GLY A 329 -4.43 4.93 -17.71
CA GLY A 329 -4.34 6.27 -17.11
C GLY A 329 -5.27 6.46 -15.94
N TYR A 330 -5.43 5.45 -15.05
CA TYR A 330 -6.26 5.57 -13.86
C TYR A 330 -5.61 4.94 -12.64
N CYS A 331 -6.09 5.33 -11.46
CA CYS A 331 -5.79 4.63 -10.23
C CYS A 331 -7.06 4.47 -9.37
N ALA A 332 -7.04 3.47 -8.49
CA ALA A 332 -8.16 3.19 -7.63
C ALA A 332 -7.72 2.57 -6.30
N ILE A 333 -8.60 2.67 -5.30
CA ILE A 333 -8.43 2.03 -4.01
C ILE A 333 -9.76 1.47 -3.51
N LEU A 334 -9.78 0.16 -3.24
CA LEU A 334 -10.76 -0.47 -2.36
C LEU A 334 -10.19 -0.44 -0.94
N LEU A 335 -10.86 0.27 -0.02
CA LEU A 335 -10.51 0.30 1.40
C LEU A 335 -11.54 -0.52 2.17
N CYS A 336 -11.10 -1.59 2.83
CA CYS A 336 -11.94 -2.42 3.69
C CYS A 336 -11.13 -2.99 4.85
N MET A 337 -11.81 -3.63 5.83
CA MET A 337 -11.16 -4.24 6.97
C MET A 337 -11.75 -5.62 7.25
N SER A 338 -11.16 -6.65 6.68
CA SER A 338 -11.50 -8.06 6.87
C SER A 338 -10.24 -8.88 7.11
N ILE A 339 -10.27 -9.73 8.11
CA ILE A 339 -9.18 -10.70 8.37
C ILE A 339 -9.36 -12.01 7.62
N LYS A 340 -10.51 -12.20 6.96
CA LYS A 340 -10.82 -13.40 6.18
C LYS A 340 -10.15 -13.32 4.81
N PRO A 341 -9.24 -14.24 4.45
CA PRO A 341 -8.56 -14.23 3.16
C PRO A 341 -9.38 -14.89 2.04
N GLU A 342 -10.42 -15.67 2.37
CA GLU A 342 -11.17 -16.50 1.43
C GLU A 342 -11.82 -15.66 0.32
N GLY A 343 -11.60 -16.04 -0.93
CA GLY A 343 -12.14 -15.37 -2.12
C GLY A 343 -11.57 -13.96 -2.38
N ARG A 344 -10.52 -13.54 -1.66
CA ARG A 344 -9.95 -12.18 -1.79
C ARG A 344 -9.27 -11.99 -3.14
N HIS A 345 -8.54 -12.98 -3.59
CA HIS A 345 -7.87 -12.99 -4.88
C HIS A 345 -8.87 -12.82 -6.05
N GLU A 346 -9.93 -13.62 -6.05
CA GLU A 346 -10.99 -13.59 -7.04
C GLU A 346 -11.71 -12.24 -7.04
N ARG A 347 -12.01 -11.69 -5.87
CA ARG A 347 -12.64 -10.36 -5.73
C ARG A 347 -11.76 -9.25 -6.31
N TYR A 348 -10.44 -9.28 -6.09
CA TYR A 348 -9.54 -8.28 -6.67
C TYR A 348 -9.51 -8.36 -8.19
N GLN A 349 -9.44 -9.57 -8.75
CA GLN A 349 -9.47 -9.77 -10.18
C GLN A 349 -10.82 -9.35 -10.81
N GLU A 350 -11.93 -9.71 -10.18
CA GLU A 350 -13.26 -9.32 -10.64
C GLU A 350 -13.42 -7.80 -10.60
N LEU A 351 -13.08 -7.16 -9.47
CA LEU A 351 -13.18 -5.71 -9.36
C LEU A 351 -12.32 -4.99 -10.40
N LYS A 352 -11.04 -5.42 -10.56
CA LYS A 352 -10.14 -4.80 -11.56
C LYS A 352 -10.72 -4.92 -12.98
N LYS A 353 -11.22 -6.10 -13.37
CA LYS A 353 -11.84 -6.33 -14.67
C LYS A 353 -13.10 -5.47 -14.87
N LEU A 354 -13.93 -5.36 -13.81
CA LEU A 354 -15.13 -4.54 -13.86
C LEU A 354 -14.79 -3.05 -14.03
N VAL A 355 -13.84 -2.53 -13.25
CA VAL A 355 -13.36 -1.15 -13.40
C VAL A 355 -12.80 -0.94 -14.81
N ASP A 356 -11.99 -1.88 -15.31
CA ASP A 356 -11.41 -1.81 -16.66
C ASP A 356 -12.44 -1.78 -17.78
N SER A 357 -13.59 -2.38 -17.58
CA SER A 357 -14.67 -2.40 -18.58
C SER A 357 -15.51 -1.13 -18.60
N LEU A 358 -15.43 -0.33 -17.53
CA LEU A 358 -16.19 0.90 -17.36
C LEU A 358 -15.36 2.17 -17.65
N LEU A 359 -14.03 2.05 -17.83
CA LEU A 359 -13.12 3.16 -18.08
C LEU A 359 -12.53 3.14 -19.49
#